data_b36b9d7c70dd7ab681cd2551fa68f6d9
#
_entry.id   b36b9d7c70dd7ab681cd2551fa68f6d9
#
_cell.length_a   1.000
_cell.length_b   1.000
_cell.length_c   1.000
_cell.angle_alpha   90.00
_cell.angle_beta   90.00
_cell.angle_gamma   90.00
#
_symmetry.space_group_name_H-M   'P 1'
#
loop_
_entity.id
_entity.type
_entity.pdbx_description
1 polymer ?
#
loop_
_entity_poly.entity_id
_entity_poly.type
_entity_poly.pdbx_seq_one_letter_code
_entity_poly.pdbx_strand_id
1 'polypeptide(L)'
;MEDAEDVARETMRRVAVNADVIVERLAGVGYSFAFPDWVRQPPTPDDLAAVRKAEQVIGPLPLALRACLEVVGGVNLCGDGGAVLPHVGYHDVPREHADFYPDPLVLPPGRHLWEDWEMLGDADTEGHTFSFAPDEIHKANVSGGVQDVELPSSAADPQLLGTRPGVTLVDYLRISFAWGGFPGYDALAVPPKVVEELRHDLLMF
;
A
#
# COMPACT_ATOMS: atom_id res chain seq x y z
N MET A 1 0.26 -11.59 -23.41
CA MET A 1 0.14 -10.25 -22.81
C MET A 1 -1.24 -10.06 -22.20
N GLU A 2 -2.32 -10.34 -22.96
CA GLU A 2 -3.71 -10.29 -22.46
C GLU A 2 -3.93 -11.14 -21.19
N ASP A 3 -3.43 -12.39 -21.17
CA ASP A 3 -3.52 -13.27 -19.99
C ASP A 3 -2.82 -12.69 -18.74
N ALA A 4 -1.70 -11.98 -18.91
CA ALA A 4 -0.96 -11.39 -17.79
C ALA A 4 -1.68 -10.16 -17.21
N GLU A 5 -2.33 -9.36 -18.04
CA GLU A 5 -3.17 -8.25 -17.59
C GLU A 5 -4.40 -8.76 -16.83
N ASP A 6 -5.04 -9.82 -17.32
CA ASP A 6 -6.18 -10.45 -16.63
C ASP A 6 -5.79 -11.00 -15.28
N VAL A 7 -4.62 -11.66 -15.17
CA VAL A 7 -4.07 -12.14 -13.90
C VAL A 7 -3.80 -10.98 -12.94
N ALA A 8 -3.15 -9.91 -13.41
CA ALA A 8 -2.90 -8.74 -12.59
C ALA A 8 -4.21 -8.10 -12.08
N ARG A 9 -5.22 -7.95 -12.94
CA ARG A 9 -6.52 -7.41 -12.57
C ARG A 9 -7.26 -8.31 -11.58
N GLU A 10 -7.24 -9.64 -11.78
CA GLU A 10 -7.88 -10.56 -10.84
C GLU A 10 -7.16 -10.54 -9.48
N THR A 11 -5.83 -10.53 -9.46
CA THR A 11 -5.04 -10.34 -8.24
C THR A 11 -5.51 -9.08 -7.49
N MET A 12 -5.61 -7.95 -8.18
CA MET A 12 -6.00 -6.69 -7.55
C MET A 12 -7.48 -6.63 -7.16
N ARG A 13 -8.39 -7.37 -7.81
CA ARG A 13 -9.77 -7.52 -7.31
C ARG A 13 -9.81 -8.22 -5.96
N ARG A 14 -9.00 -9.27 -5.77
CA ARG A 14 -8.90 -9.96 -4.47
C ARG A 14 -8.28 -9.06 -3.41
N VAL A 15 -7.26 -8.29 -3.77
CA VAL A 15 -6.67 -7.25 -2.90
C VAL A 15 -7.72 -6.24 -2.46
N ALA A 16 -8.55 -5.73 -3.38
CA ALA A 16 -9.60 -4.76 -3.06
C ALA A 16 -10.62 -5.35 -2.07
N VAL A 17 -11.09 -6.57 -2.31
CA VAL A 17 -12.01 -7.27 -1.39
C VAL A 17 -11.38 -7.46 0.00
N ASN A 18 -10.13 -7.90 0.04
CA ASN A 18 -9.41 -8.09 1.30
C ASN A 18 -9.24 -6.75 2.07
N ALA A 19 -8.96 -5.66 1.36
CA ALA A 19 -8.86 -4.34 1.97
C ALA A 19 -10.19 -3.91 2.61
N ASP A 20 -11.31 -4.11 1.91
CA ASP A 20 -12.64 -3.81 2.44
C ASP A 20 -12.94 -4.63 3.70
N VAL A 21 -12.63 -5.93 3.70
CA VAL A 21 -12.81 -6.83 4.86
C VAL A 21 -11.96 -6.39 6.05
N ILE A 22 -10.68 -6.01 5.82
CA ILE A 22 -9.80 -5.55 6.92
C ILE A 22 -10.31 -4.22 7.50
N VAL A 23 -10.74 -3.28 6.67
CA VAL A 23 -11.30 -1.99 7.15
C VAL A 23 -12.53 -2.22 8.01
N GLU A 24 -13.45 -3.10 7.59
CA GLU A 24 -14.65 -3.45 8.36
C GLU A 24 -14.28 -4.09 9.71
N ARG A 25 -13.34 -5.05 9.72
CA ARG A 25 -12.88 -5.71 10.94
C ARG A 25 -12.18 -4.79 11.89
N LEU A 26 -11.31 -3.91 11.39
CA LEU A 26 -10.64 -2.88 12.21
C LEU A 26 -11.65 -1.95 12.88
N ALA A 27 -12.66 -1.48 12.14
CA ALA A 27 -13.74 -0.69 12.72
C ALA A 27 -14.51 -1.49 13.79
N GLY A 28 -14.76 -2.77 13.54
CA GLY A 28 -15.46 -3.68 14.48
C GLY A 28 -14.72 -3.90 15.79
N VAL A 29 -13.39 -3.84 15.81
CA VAL A 29 -12.58 -3.96 17.03
C VAL A 29 -12.27 -2.62 17.69
N GLY A 30 -12.85 -1.53 17.20
CA GLY A 30 -12.68 -0.19 17.79
C GLY A 30 -11.38 0.51 17.40
N TYR A 31 -10.78 0.14 16.26
CA TYR A 31 -9.62 0.84 15.71
C TYR A 31 -10.00 2.26 15.27
N SER A 32 -9.17 3.24 15.62
CA SER A 32 -9.37 4.65 15.29
C SER A 32 -8.48 5.06 14.12
N PHE A 33 -9.04 5.20 12.92
CA PHE A 33 -8.30 5.64 11.75
C PHE A 33 -7.86 7.10 11.87
N ALA A 34 -6.60 7.38 11.56
CA ALA A 34 -6.04 8.73 11.59
C ALA A 34 -6.62 9.64 10.49
N PHE A 35 -6.99 9.05 9.34
CA PHE A 35 -7.52 9.74 8.18
C PHE A 35 -8.83 9.08 7.72
N PRO A 36 -9.96 9.31 8.42
CA PRO A 36 -11.22 8.61 8.14
C PRO A 36 -11.70 8.70 6.70
N ASP A 37 -11.50 9.85 6.04
CA ASP A 37 -11.91 10.08 4.65
C ASP A 37 -10.99 9.36 3.62
N TRP A 38 -9.83 8.87 4.06
CA TRP A 38 -8.83 8.23 3.18
C TRP A 38 -8.68 6.73 3.44
N VAL A 39 -9.40 6.19 4.39
CA VAL A 39 -9.30 4.76 4.76
C VAL A 39 -9.50 3.87 3.57
N ARG A 40 -10.47 4.21 2.72
CA ARG A 40 -10.80 3.45 1.52
C ARG A 40 -11.31 4.39 0.42
N GLN A 41 -10.53 4.51 -0.64
CA GLN A 41 -10.83 5.35 -1.81
C GLN A 41 -10.86 4.48 -3.07
N PRO A 42 -12.00 3.85 -3.40
CA PRO A 42 -12.15 3.13 -4.66
C PRO A 42 -11.81 4.03 -5.85
N PRO A 43 -11.27 3.47 -6.97
CA PRO A 43 -10.87 4.27 -8.11
C PRO A 43 -12.04 5.07 -8.69
N THR A 44 -11.82 6.35 -8.94
CA THR A 44 -12.75 7.27 -9.59
C THR A 44 -12.44 7.39 -11.09
N PRO A 45 -13.36 7.92 -11.91
CA PRO A 45 -13.07 8.24 -13.32
C PRO A 45 -11.84 9.15 -13.48
N ASP A 46 -11.62 10.08 -12.54
CA ASP A 46 -10.47 11.00 -12.55
C ASP A 46 -9.17 10.25 -12.23
N ASP A 47 -9.18 9.30 -11.30
CA ASP A 47 -8.03 8.43 -11.02
C ASP A 47 -7.64 7.62 -12.27
N LEU A 48 -8.63 7.03 -12.95
CA LEU A 48 -8.40 6.26 -14.18
C LEU A 48 -7.89 7.15 -15.33
N ALA A 49 -8.34 8.39 -15.42
CA ALA A 49 -7.85 9.35 -16.39
C ALA A 49 -6.40 9.76 -16.10
N ALA A 50 -6.08 9.98 -14.83
CA ALA A 50 -4.72 10.33 -14.38
C ALA A 50 -3.71 9.20 -14.67
N VAL A 51 -4.08 7.94 -14.38
CA VAL A 51 -3.23 6.76 -14.70
C VAL A 51 -2.97 6.67 -16.21
N ARG A 52 -4.01 6.80 -17.05
CA ARG A 52 -3.83 6.78 -18.51
C ARG A 52 -2.97 7.93 -19.01
N LYS A 53 -3.13 9.13 -18.45
CA LYS A 53 -2.33 10.30 -18.80
C LYS A 53 -0.86 10.09 -18.44
N ALA A 54 -0.59 9.57 -17.23
CA ALA A 54 0.76 9.24 -16.79
C ALA A 54 1.41 8.21 -17.73
N GLU A 55 0.70 7.12 -18.07
CA GLU A 55 1.22 6.09 -18.98
C GLU A 55 1.53 6.65 -20.39
N GLN A 56 0.75 7.59 -20.88
CA GLN A 56 1.01 8.25 -22.18
C GLN A 56 2.27 9.14 -22.16
N VAL A 57 2.58 9.75 -21.03
CA VAL A 57 3.69 10.71 -20.89
C VAL A 57 4.97 10.03 -20.43
N ILE A 58 4.88 9.21 -19.40
CA ILE A 58 6.03 8.53 -18.76
C ILE A 58 6.44 7.30 -19.58
N GLY A 59 5.48 6.59 -20.17
CA GLY A 59 5.68 5.30 -20.83
C GLY A 59 4.98 4.15 -20.11
N PRO A 60 5.30 2.88 -20.45
CA PRO A 60 4.60 1.73 -19.91
C PRO A 60 4.71 1.64 -18.39
N LEU A 61 3.59 1.31 -17.75
CA LEU A 61 3.51 1.04 -16.31
C LEU A 61 3.60 -0.47 -16.06
N PRO A 62 4.26 -0.91 -14.96
CA PRO A 62 4.20 -2.30 -14.53
C PRO A 62 2.75 -2.78 -14.39
N LEU A 63 2.44 -4.02 -14.82
CA LEU A 63 1.06 -4.51 -14.86
C LEU A 63 0.41 -4.52 -13.48
N ALA A 64 1.13 -4.96 -12.44
CA ALA A 64 0.62 -5.00 -11.07
C ALA A 64 0.37 -3.58 -10.52
N LEU A 65 1.26 -2.61 -10.81
CA LEU A 65 1.07 -1.22 -10.40
C LEU A 65 -0.16 -0.62 -11.06
N ARG A 66 -0.26 -0.72 -12.39
CA ARG A 66 -1.42 -0.21 -13.14
C ARG A 66 -2.71 -0.81 -12.61
N ALA A 67 -2.77 -2.14 -12.45
CA ALA A 67 -3.95 -2.81 -11.93
C ALA A 67 -4.27 -2.40 -10.49
N CYS A 68 -3.27 -2.17 -9.64
CA CYS A 68 -3.46 -1.66 -8.28
C CYS A 68 -4.15 -0.30 -8.29
N LEU A 69 -3.65 0.65 -9.07
CA LEU A 69 -4.20 2.00 -9.19
C LEU A 69 -5.61 2.03 -9.82
N GLU A 70 -5.87 1.12 -10.80
CA GLU A 70 -7.15 1.06 -11.52
C GLU A 70 -8.24 0.24 -10.82
N VAL A 71 -7.89 -0.70 -9.92
CA VAL A 71 -8.84 -1.66 -9.33
C VAL A 71 -8.93 -1.51 -7.82
N VAL A 72 -7.80 -1.36 -7.13
CA VAL A 72 -7.80 -1.18 -5.67
C VAL A 72 -8.07 0.27 -5.30
N GLY A 73 -7.29 1.19 -5.87
CA GLY A 73 -7.29 2.60 -5.48
C GLY A 73 -6.62 2.83 -4.12
N GLY A 74 -6.98 3.95 -3.47
CA GLY A 74 -6.39 4.34 -2.20
C GLY A 74 -6.85 3.47 -1.02
N VAL A 75 -5.90 3.13 -0.15
CA VAL A 75 -6.10 2.50 1.17
C VAL A 75 -5.20 3.21 2.16
N ASN A 76 -5.68 3.53 3.34
CA ASN A 76 -4.85 4.09 4.42
C ASN A 76 -5.30 3.54 5.77
N LEU A 77 -4.54 2.60 6.31
CA LEU A 77 -4.79 1.99 7.61
C LEU A 77 -4.03 2.65 8.77
N CYS A 78 -3.41 3.83 8.55
CA CYS A 78 -2.80 4.58 9.64
C CYS A 78 -3.86 4.94 10.69
N GLY A 79 -3.51 4.79 11.97
CA GLY A 79 -4.47 5.04 13.04
C GLY A 79 -3.94 4.63 14.40
N ASP A 80 -4.86 4.40 15.32
CA ASP A 80 -4.58 3.98 16.68
C ASP A 80 -5.44 2.77 17.06
N GLY A 81 -4.78 1.68 17.44
CA GLY A 81 -5.39 0.42 17.86
C GLY A 81 -5.60 0.31 19.37
N GLY A 82 -5.09 1.26 20.15
CA GLY A 82 -5.18 1.22 21.61
C GLY A 82 -4.71 -0.11 22.19
N ALA A 83 -5.50 -0.69 23.10
CA ALA A 83 -5.17 -1.97 23.74
C ALA A 83 -5.37 -3.19 22.83
N VAL A 84 -6.12 -3.04 21.73
CA VAL A 84 -6.48 -4.17 20.83
C VAL A 84 -5.35 -4.46 19.84
N LEU A 85 -4.73 -3.42 19.31
CA LEU A 85 -3.56 -3.48 18.45
C LEU A 85 -2.42 -2.67 19.11
N PRO A 86 -1.76 -3.23 20.13
CA PRO A 86 -0.67 -2.53 20.80
C PRO A 86 0.42 -2.19 19.78
N HIS A 87 1.04 -1.04 19.97
CA HIS A 87 2.09 -0.48 19.12
C HIS A 87 1.63 0.09 17.77
N VAL A 88 0.33 0.09 17.47
CA VAL A 88 -0.19 0.87 16.36
C VAL A 88 -0.64 2.23 16.91
N GLY A 89 0.20 3.23 16.72
CA GLY A 89 -0.12 4.62 17.06
C GLY A 89 0.42 5.52 15.94
N TYR A 90 -0.40 6.45 15.49
CA TYR A 90 0.01 7.40 14.45
C TYR A 90 0.98 8.47 14.98
N HIS A 91 0.85 8.82 16.28
CA HIS A 91 1.59 9.95 16.87
C HIS A 91 2.69 9.56 17.86
N ASP A 92 2.63 8.37 18.41
CA ASP A 92 3.52 7.95 19.49
C ASP A 92 3.89 6.47 19.36
N VAL A 93 4.93 6.18 18.56
CA VAL A 93 5.61 4.89 18.69
C VAL A 93 6.46 4.99 19.97
N PRO A 94 6.16 4.21 21.03
CA PRO A 94 6.92 4.25 22.25
C PRO A 94 8.40 3.98 21.98
N ARG A 95 9.31 4.72 22.64
CA ARG A 95 10.77 4.57 22.47
C ARG A 95 11.28 3.16 22.79
N GLU A 96 10.59 2.45 23.68
CA GLU A 96 10.87 1.05 24.02
C GLU A 96 10.61 0.09 22.85
N HIS A 97 9.91 0.54 21.80
CA HIS A 97 9.63 -0.18 20.58
C HIS A 97 10.24 0.49 19.35
N ALA A 98 11.33 1.26 19.54
CA ALA A 98 12.01 1.99 18.47
C ALA A 98 12.49 1.11 17.31
N ASP A 99 12.65 -0.20 17.56
CA ASP A 99 13.04 -1.20 16.56
C ASP A 99 11.83 -1.91 15.90
N PHE A 100 10.60 -1.48 16.25
CA PHE A 100 9.37 -2.10 15.76
C PHE A 100 8.36 -1.05 15.33
N TYR A 101 7.96 -1.15 14.07
CA TYR A 101 6.89 -0.35 13.47
C TYR A 101 5.85 -1.26 12.85
N PRO A 102 4.56 -1.10 13.18
CA PRO A 102 3.48 -1.96 12.66
C PRO A 102 3.32 -1.90 11.15
N ASP A 103 3.79 -0.83 10.51
CA ASP A 103 3.75 -0.64 9.05
C ASP A 103 2.34 -0.79 8.47
N PRO A 104 1.34 0.01 8.90
CA PRO A 104 -0.02 -0.10 8.39
C PRO A 104 -0.06 0.04 6.87
N LEU A 105 -0.87 -0.77 6.19
CA LEU A 105 -0.99 -0.73 4.74
C LEU A 105 -1.47 0.66 4.28
N VAL A 106 -0.68 1.26 3.38
CA VAL A 106 -1.01 2.50 2.68
C VAL A 106 -0.80 2.26 1.19
N LEU A 107 -1.84 2.52 0.38
CA LEU A 107 -1.81 2.47 -1.08
C LEU A 107 -2.33 3.79 -1.64
N PRO A 108 -1.71 4.34 -2.69
CA PRO A 108 -2.11 5.62 -3.26
C PRO A 108 -3.34 5.46 -4.17
N PRO A 109 -4.21 6.47 -4.27
CA PRO A 109 -5.18 6.54 -5.36
C PRO A 109 -4.49 6.85 -6.69
N GLY A 110 -5.14 6.50 -7.80
CA GLY A 110 -4.56 6.60 -9.15
C GLY A 110 -4.09 8.01 -9.55
N ARG A 111 -4.75 9.06 -9.04
CA ARG A 111 -4.37 10.46 -9.31
C ARG A 111 -2.98 10.81 -8.77
N HIS A 112 -2.52 10.18 -7.70
CA HIS A 112 -1.19 10.45 -7.11
C HIS A 112 -0.05 10.17 -8.09
N LEU A 113 -0.22 9.20 -9.01
CA LEU A 113 0.80 8.93 -10.03
C LEU A 113 1.04 10.17 -10.94
N TRP A 114 -0.03 10.86 -11.31
CA TRP A 114 0.09 12.07 -12.12
C TRP A 114 0.54 13.28 -11.30
N GLU A 115 0.03 13.43 -10.07
CA GLU A 115 0.42 14.51 -9.15
C GLU A 115 1.91 14.42 -8.79
N ASP A 116 2.44 13.23 -8.54
CA ASP A 116 3.86 12.97 -8.28
C ASP A 116 4.73 13.37 -9.49
N TRP A 117 4.31 12.96 -10.69
CA TRP A 117 4.97 13.36 -11.94
C TRP A 117 4.98 14.88 -12.15
N GLU A 118 3.86 15.56 -11.94
CA GLU A 118 3.77 17.03 -12.10
C GLU A 118 4.67 17.78 -11.10
N MET A 119 4.82 17.25 -9.88
CA MET A 119 5.68 17.87 -8.86
C MET A 119 7.17 17.79 -9.19
N LEU A 120 7.61 16.73 -9.89
CA LEU A 120 9.00 16.57 -10.27
C LEU A 120 9.41 17.49 -11.43
N GLY A 121 8.45 17.98 -12.20
CA GLY A 121 8.68 18.84 -13.36
C GLY A 121 9.41 18.12 -14.49
N ASP A 122 9.80 18.90 -15.54
CA ASP A 122 10.54 18.38 -16.71
C ASP A 122 12.01 17.99 -16.40
N ALA A 123 12.42 17.96 -15.15
CA ALA A 123 13.77 17.63 -14.74
C ALA A 123 13.96 16.10 -14.80
N ASP A 124 14.73 15.66 -15.80
CA ASP A 124 15.21 14.29 -16.02
C ASP A 124 14.14 13.19 -16.14
N THR A 125 13.72 12.95 -17.36
CA THR A 125 12.86 11.80 -17.73
C THR A 125 13.61 10.46 -17.75
N GLU A 126 14.94 10.44 -17.54
CA GLU A 126 15.72 9.20 -17.42
C GLU A 126 15.74 8.74 -15.94
N GLY A 127 14.96 7.69 -15.63
CA GLY A 127 15.01 7.05 -14.30
C GLY A 127 14.06 7.66 -13.27
N HIS A 128 12.84 8.01 -13.68
CA HIS A 128 11.78 8.43 -12.75
C HIS A 128 11.38 7.29 -11.80
N THR A 129 11.16 7.61 -10.53
CA THR A 129 10.55 6.70 -9.56
C THR A 129 9.22 7.26 -9.11
N PHE A 130 8.22 6.41 -8.99
CA PHE A 130 6.93 6.75 -8.39
C PHE A 130 6.93 6.35 -6.92
N SER A 131 6.65 7.30 -6.04
CA SER A 131 6.54 7.06 -4.59
C SER A 131 5.25 6.30 -4.27
N PHE A 132 5.33 4.96 -4.31
CA PHE A 132 4.18 4.09 -4.18
C PHE A 132 3.58 4.08 -2.77
N ALA A 133 4.39 4.07 -1.73
CA ALA A 133 3.92 4.09 -0.34
C ALA A 133 4.98 4.67 0.60
N PRO A 134 4.59 5.34 1.69
CA PRO A 134 5.53 5.66 2.76
C PRO A 134 6.15 4.38 3.35
N ASP A 135 7.37 4.45 3.86
CA ASP A 135 7.95 3.37 4.65
C ASP A 135 7.33 3.28 6.06
N GLU A 136 7.69 2.26 6.82
CA GLU A 136 7.15 2.01 8.17
C GLU A 136 7.46 3.17 9.14
N ILE A 137 8.60 3.84 8.98
CA ILE A 137 9.03 4.95 9.85
C ILE A 137 8.20 6.19 9.55
N HIS A 138 7.98 6.48 8.27
CA HIS A 138 7.15 7.60 7.83
C HIS A 138 5.68 7.42 8.25
N LYS A 139 5.15 6.19 8.15
CA LYS A 139 3.79 5.86 8.63
C LYS A 139 3.64 5.99 10.14
N ALA A 140 4.74 5.86 10.90
CA ALA A 140 4.79 6.12 12.34
C ALA A 140 4.94 7.61 12.69
N ASN A 141 4.77 8.52 11.70
CA ASN A 141 4.97 9.96 11.83
C ASN A 141 6.39 10.37 12.28
N VAL A 142 7.38 9.57 11.89
CA VAL A 142 8.81 9.85 12.07
C VAL A 142 9.41 10.15 10.70
N SER A 143 10.53 10.85 10.63
CA SER A 143 11.23 11.08 9.37
C SER A 143 11.70 9.75 8.79
N GLY A 144 11.12 9.37 7.65
CA GLY A 144 11.38 8.12 6.93
C GLY A 144 11.49 8.35 5.43
N GLY A 145 11.48 7.28 4.67
CA GLY A 145 11.53 7.24 3.22
C GLY A 145 10.21 6.78 2.58
N VAL A 146 10.33 6.27 1.38
CA VAL A 146 9.22 5.76 0.59
C VAL A 146 9.59 4.41 -0.04
N GLN A 147 8.58 3.67 -0.43
CA GLN A 147 8.67 2.49 -1.28
C GLN A 147 8.44 2.95 -2.71
N ASP A 148 9.49 3.01 -3.50
CA ASP A 148 9.45 3.51 -4.87
C ASP A 148 9.26 2.41 -5.90
N VAL A 149 8.71 2.75 -7.05
CA VAL A 149 8.65 1.91 -8.26
C VAL A 149 9.31 2.64 -9.41
N GLU A 150 10.29 1.99 -10.06
CA GLU A 150 10.93 2.55 -11.27
C GLU A 150 9.95 2.65 -12.43
N LEU A 151 9.94 3.79 -13.10
CA LEU A 151 9.15 4.10 -14.29
C LEU A 151 10.01 4.75 -15.39
N PRO A 152 9.74 4.49 -16.69
CA PRO A 152 8.78 3.50 -17.20
C PRO A 152 9.26 2.07 -17.01
N SER A 153 8.34 1.11 -16.91
CA SER A 153 8.70 -0.31 -16.81
C SER A 153 7.63 -1.21 -17.40
N SER A 154 8.04 -2.25 -18.13
CA SER A 154 7.15 -3.28 -18.67
C SER A 154 7.11 -4.55 -17.80
N ALA A 155 7.59 -4.50 -16.57
CA ALA A 155 7.54 -5.63 -15.64
C ALA A 155 6.09 -6.04 -15.33
N ALA A 156 5.86 -7.34 -15.16
CA ALA A 156 4.55 -7.80 -14.69
C ALA A 156 4.31 -7.39 -13.24
N ASP A 157 5.31 -7.57 -12.38
CA ASP A 157 5.29 -7.23 -10.96
C ASP A 157 6.59 -6.48 -10.61
N PRO A 158 6.53 -5.18 -10.32
CA PRO A 158 7.72 -4.37 -10.09
C PRO A 158 8.33 -4.66 -8.72
N GLN A 159 9.65 -4.59 -8.64
CA GLN A 159 10.35 -4.55 -7.37
C GLN A 159 10.11 -3.20 -6.68
N LEU A 160 9.86 -3.21 -5.38
CA LEU A 160 9.82 -2.02 -4.57
C LEU A 160 11.24 -1.63 -4.15
N LEU A 161 11.57 -0.36 -4.36
CA LEU A 161 12.83 0.24 -3.92
C LEU A 161 12.56 0.93 -2.58
N GLY A 162 13.13 0.42 -1.51
CA GLY A 162 12.89 0.95 -0.16
C GLY A 162 13.44 0.03 0.92
N THR A 163 12.75 -0.01 2.05
CA THR A 163 13.22 -0.69 3.27
C THR A 163 13.22 -2.21 3.19
N ARG A 164 12.48 -2.81 2.24
CA ARG A 164 12.39 -4.28 2.06
C ARG A 164 13.04 -4.74 0.75
N PRO A 165 14.37 -4.91 0.69
CA PRO A 165 15.08 -5.29 -0.52
C PRO A 165 14.58 -6.60 -1.13
N GLY A 166 14.35 -6.62 -2.44
CA GLY A 166 13.94 -7.81 -3.18
C GLY A 166 12.44 -8.16 -3.08
N VAL A 167 11.64 -7.34 -2.40
CA VAL A 167 10.19 -7.52 -2.32
C VAL A 167 9.54 -6.85 -3.53
N THR A 168 8.66 -7.57 -4.23
CA THR A 168 7.84 -7.02 -5.30
C THR A 168 6.57 -6.38 -4.75
N LEU A 169 5.85 -5.61 -5.59
CA LEU A 169 4.58 -5.00 -5.19
C LEU A 169 3.55 -6.04 -4.74
N VAL A 170 3.40 -7.14 -5.48
CA VAL A 170 2.46 -8.21 -5.11
C VAL A 170 2.90 -8.93 -3.83
N ASP A 171 4.21 -9.17 -3.64
CA ASP A 171 4.70 -9.77 -2.42
C ASP A 171 4.53 -8.85 -1.20
N TYR A 172 4.71 -7.54 -1.35
CA TYR A 172 4.40 -6.58 -0.30
C TYR A 172 2.93 -6.64 0.11
N LEU A 173 2.01 -6.75 -0.86
CA LEU A 173 0.58 -6.91 -0.57
C LEU A 173 0.31 -8.25 0.13
N ARG A 174 0.90 -9.36 -0.32
CA ARG A 174 0.78 -10.68 0.33
C ARG A 174 1.23 -10.65 1.78
N ILE A 175 2.39 -10.04 2.05
CA ILE A 175 2.89 -9.86 3.41
C ILE A 175 1.91 -9.01 4.22
N SER A 176 1.45 -7.90 3.68
CA SER A 176 0.51 -7.01 4.35
C SER A 176 -0.76 -7.74 4.78
N PHE A 177 -1.39 -8.49 3.88
CA PHE A 177 -2.62 -9.22 4.20
C PHE A 177 -2.39 -10.46 5.09
N ALA A 178 -1.22 -11.10 4.99
CA ALA A 178 -0.83 -12.17 5.91
C ALA A 178 -0.74 -11.69 7.38
N TRP A 179 -0.54 -10.40 7.58
CA TRP A 179 -0.46 -9.75 8.89
C TRP A 179 -1.64 -8.79 9.16
N GLY A 180 -2.79 -9.02 8.52
CA GLY A 180 -4.02 -8.26 8.78
C GLY A 180 -3.94 -6.79 8.43
N GLY A 181 -3.12 -6.41 7.46
CA GLY A 181 -2.89 -5.03 7.03
C GLY A 181 -1.71 -4.33 7.71
N PHE A 182 -0.93 -5.06 8.55
CA PHE A 182 0.19 -4.52 9.32
C PHE A 182 1.45 -5.37 9.13
N PRO A 183 2.13 -5.27 7.97
CA PRO A 183 3.27 -6.12 7.62
C PRO A 183 4.46 -6.02 8.60
N GLY A 184 4.57 -4.93 9.38
CA GLY A 184 5.60 -4.80 10.39
C GLY A 184 5.49 -5.83 11.53
N TYR A 185 4.33 -6.45 11.74
CA TYR A 185 4.17 -7.52 12.72
C TYR A 185 4.96 -8.79 12.37
N ASP A 186 5.49 -8.93 11.16
CA ASP A 186 6.39 -10.03 10.79
C ASP A 186 7.70 -10.05 11.62
N ALA A 187 8.07 -8.91 12.20
CA ALA A 187 9.22 -8.80 13.11
C ALA A 187 8.94 -9.39 14.51
N LEU A 188 7.68 -9.65 14.88
CA LEU A 188 7.32 -10.18 16.19
C LEU A 188 7.32 -11.71 16.21
N ALA A 189 7.91 -12.28 17.27
CA ALA A 189 7.86 -13.74 17.50
C ALA A 189 6.42 -14.24 17.74
N VAL A 190 5.56 -13.39 18.32
CA VAL A 190 4.15 -13.70 18.59
C VAL A 190 3.31 -12.48 18.19
N PRO A 191 2.50 -12.59 17.13
CA PRO A 191 1.63 -11.48 16.72
C PRO A 191 0.51 -11.24 17.74
N PRO A 192 -0.06 -10.03 17.78
CA PRO A 192 -1.28 -9.76 18.53
C PRO A 192 -2.42 -10.69 18.08
N LYS A 193 -3.25 -11.17 19.04
CA LYS A 193 -4.35 -12.10 18.74
C LYS A 193 -5.32 -11.57 17.68
N VAL A 194 -5.57 -10.27 17.66
CA VAL A 194 -6.49 -9.65 16.72
C VAL A 194 -6.01 -9.81 15.26
N VAL A 195 -4.70 -9.98 15.01
CA VAL A 195 -4.18 -10.23 13.66
C VAL A 195 -4.79 -11.51 13.07
N GLU A 196 -5.03 -12.55 13.88
CA GLU A 196 -5.70 -13.77 13.43
C GLU A 196 -7.14 -13.50 12.98
N GLU A 197 -7.85 -12.61 13.68
CA GLU A 197 -9.21 -12.21 13.31
C GLU A 197 -9.21 -11.35 12.05
N LEU A 198 -8.23 -10.44 11.92
CA LEU A 198 -8.10 -9.56 10.76
C LEU A 198 -7.81 -10.34 9.47
N ARG A 199 -6.97 -11.38 9.51
CA ARG A 199 -6.55 -12.17 8.34
C ARG A 199 -7.41 -13.39 8.02
N HIS A 200 -8.36 -13.77 8.92
CA HIS A 200 -9.18 -14.97 8.74
C HIS A 200 -9.98 -14.89 7.43
N ASP A 201 -9.99 -15.98 6.65
CA ASP A 201 -10.75 -16.10 5.39
C ASP A 201 -10.52 -14.98 4.35
N LEU A 202 -9.37 -14.33 4.36
CA LEU A 202 -8.99 -13.44 3.26
C LEU A 202 -8.75 -14.26 1.98
N LEU A 203 -9.05 -13.65 0.83
CA LEU A 203 -8.85 -14.28 -0.47
C LEU A 203 -7.34 -14.45 -0.76
N MET A 204 -6.95 -15.63 -1.17
CA MET A 204 -5.59 -15.89 -1.67
C MET A 204 -5.40 -15.27 -3.06
N PHE A 205 -4.23 -14.68 -3.34
CA PHE A 205 -3.87 -14.09 -4.63
C PHE A 205 -2.38 -14.19 -4.94
#